data_357143b2494602648071687d972759bf
#
_entry.id   357143b2494602648071687d972759bf
#
_cell.length_a   1.000
_cell.length_b   1.000
_cell.length_c   1.000
_cell.angle_alpha   90.00
_cell.angle_beta   90.00
_cell.angle_gamma   90.00
#
_symmetry.space_group_name_H-M   'P 1'
#
loop_
_entity.id
_entity.type
_entity.pdbx_description
1 polymer ?
#
loop_
_entity_poly.entity_id
_entity_poly.type
_entity_poly.pdbx_seq_one_letter_code
_entity_poly.pdbx_strand_id
1 'polypeptide(L)'
;THWTDVKQVVAWPKDSFLQNITGLLEYDTCYLNTQYQKDLIINQATETFNENTISKLDKILTVQHLGVDKDDIVDDINENPEKIIVFNHRPDTYKHFKQFIALTDKLWKQRQDFKVWVPLLDKPNREYVIVDKFDKDLYYKKLKNCCVGFSPKQTYGGWSVATTDGLMNGLPYIMYDDTYYKELNPTADFFTTDDDALLLLDS
;
A
#
# COMPACT_ATOMS: atom_id res chain seq x y z
N THR A 1 -10.17 -4.59 -6.73
CA THR A 1 -9.36 -3.48 -7.25
C THR A 1 -8.51 -3.86 -8.45
N HIS A 2 -8.15 -5.13 -8.63
CA HIS A 2 -7.35 -5.58 -9.78
C HIS A 2 -8.10 -5.55 -11.11
N TRP A 3 -9.42 -5.60 -11.09
CA TRP A 3 -10.26 -5.57 -12.29
C TRP A 3 -10.34 -4.18 -12.95
N THR A 4 -9.87 -3.14 -12.28
CA THR A 4 -9.88 -1.77 -12.82
C THR A 4 -8.71 -1.47 -13.74
N ASP A 5 -7.69 -2.31 -13.78
CA ASP A 5 -6.53 -2.15 -14.65
C ASP A 5 -6.38 -3.33 -15.61
N VAL A 6 -7.03 -3.22 -16.75
CA VAL A 6 -7.04 -4.26 -17.80
C VAL A 6 -5.64 -4.50 -18.39
N LYS A 7 -4.76 -3.49 -18.38
CA LYS A 7 -3.41 -3.60 -18.95
C LYS A 7 -2.45 -4.33 -18.02
N GLN A 8 -2.70 -4.28 -16.70
CA GLN A 8 -1.84 -4.93 -15.71
C GLN A 8 -2.30 -6.36 -15.37
N VAL A 9 -3.58 -6.69 -15.58
CA VAL A 9 -4.15 -7.97 -15.20
C VAL A 9 -4.29 -8.87 -16.41
N VAL A 10 -3.22 -9.57 -16.76
CA VAL A 10 -3.18 -10.54 -17.87
C VAL A 10 -4.22 -11.66 -17.72
N ALA A 11 -4.70 -11.91 -16.50
CA ALA A 11 -5.67 -12.96 -16.20
C ALA A 11 -7.15 -12.54 -16.36
N TRP A 12 -7.44 -11.26 -16.60
CA TRP A 12 -8.81 -10.76 -16.72
C TRP A 12 -9.07 -10.34 -18.17
N PRO A 13 -9.90 -11.09 -18.90
CA PRO A 13 -10.24 -10.75 -20.26
C PRO A 13 -10.90 -9.37 -20.39
N LYS A 14 -10.77 -8.75 -21.54
CA LYS A 14 -11.46 -7.48 -21.87
C LYS A 14 -12.96 -7.55 -21.56
N ASP A 15 -13.57 -8.71 -21.73
CA ASP A 15 -14.97 -8.96 -21.41
C ASP A 15 -15.31 -8.75 -19.94
N SER A 16 -14.42 -9.11 -19.01
CA SER A 16 -14.61 -8.87 -17.58
C SER A 16 -14.58 -7.37 -17.24
N PHE A 17 -13.73 -6.59 -17.91
CA PHE A 17 -13.74 -5.14 -17.76
C PHE A 17 -15.06 -4.55 -18.25
N LEU A 18 -15.53 -4.96 -19.44
CA LEU A 18 -16.82 -4.52 -19.99
C LEU A 18 -17.98 -4.84 -19.05
N GLN A 19 -18.03 -6.08 -18.53
CA GLN A 19 -19.04 -6.50 -17.56
C GLN A 19 -19.01 -5.66 -16.28
N ASN A 20 -17.81 -5.39 -15.77
CA ASN A 20 -17.65 -4.57 -14.56
C ASN A 20 -18.10 -3.13 -14.79
N ILE A 21 -17.73 -2.49 -15.92
CA ILE A 21 -18.15 -1.13 -16.24
C ILE A 21 -19.67 -1.06 -16.44
N THR A 22 -20.26 -2.01 -17.19
CA THR A 22 -21.72 -2.05 -17.35
C THR A 22 -22.42 -2.29 -16.03
N GLY A 23 -21.88 -3.13 -15.15
CA GLY A 23 -22.40 -3.33 -13.80
C GLY A 23 -22.33 -2.06 -12.94
N LEU A 24 -21.25 -1.27 -13.02
CA LEU A 24 -21.17 0.01 -12.31
C LEU A 24 -22.27 0.98 -12.72
N LEU A 25 -22.66 0.99 -14.01
CA LEU A 25 -23.68 1.89 -14.54
C LEU A 25 -25.11 1.63 -14.03
N GLU A 26 -25.33 0.49 -13.37
CA GLU A 26 -26.61 0.15 -12.72
C GLU A 26 -26.76 0.78 -11.33
N TYR A 27 -25.71 1.42 -10.79
CA TYR A 27 -25.73 2.06 -9.48
C TYR A 27 -25.85 3.58 -9.59
N ASP A 28 -26.45 4.20 -8.59
CA ASP A 28 -26.52 5.66 -8.46
C ASP A 28 -25.19 6.26 -8.00
N THR A 29 -24.44 5.52 -7.17
CA THR A 29 -23.15 5.94 -6.65
C THR A 29 -22.25 4.71 -6.42
N CYS A 30 -20.99 4.82 -6.80
CA CYS A 30 -19.95 3.82 -6.54
C CYS A 30 -18.76 4.49 -5.89
N TYR A 31 -18.33 3.98 -4.73
CA TYR A 31 -17.21 4.52 -3.98
C TYR A 31 -15.89 3.86 -4.38
N LEU A 32 -14.90 4.69 -4.59
CA LEU A 32 -13.51 4.28 -4.88
C LEU A 32 -12.58 4.84 -3.80
N ASN A 33 -11.50 4.12 -3.53
CA ASN A 33 -10.60 4.52 -2.45
C ASN A 33 -9.70 5.70 -2.79
N THR A 34 -9.44 5.96 -4.09
CA THR A 34 -8.51 6.99 -4.54
C THR A 34 -8.99 7.68 -5.81
N GLN A 35 -8.57 8.92 -6.00
CA GLN A 35 -8.70 9.62 -7.28
C GLN A 35 -7.95 8.88 -8.39
N TYR A 36 -6.77 8.33 -8.07
CA TYR A 36 -6.02 7.47 -8.98
C TYR A 36 -6.86 6.32 -9.55
N GLN A 37 -7.65 5.62 -8.71
CA GLN A 37 -8.55 4.55 -9.20
C GLN A 37 -9.67 5.08 -10.09
N LYS A 38 -10.25 6.25 -9.74
CA LYS A 38 -11.28 6.89 -10.58
C LYS A 38 -10.71 7.25 -11.94
N ASP A 39 -9.57 7.91 -11.99
CA ASP A 39 -8.92 8.33 -13.22
C ASP A 39 -8.54 7.12 -14.08
N LEU A 40 -8.04 6.04 -13.46
CA LEU A 40 -7.70 4.81 -14.16
C LEU A 40 -8.93 4.19 -14.83
N ILE A 41 -10.07 4.09 -14.14
CA ILE A 41 -11.33 3.55 -14.69
C ILE A 41 -11.81 4.42 -15.85
N ILE A 42 -11.86 5.73 -15.65
CA ILE A 42 -12.32 6.67 -16.68
C ILE A 42 -11.42 6.58 -17.92
N ASN A 43 -10.10 6.66 -17.74
CA ASN A 43 -9.13 6.59 -18.84
C ASN A 43 -9.25 5.29 -19.64
N GLN A 44 -9.41 4.15 -18.96
CA GLN A 44 -9.59 2.87 -19.65
C GLN A 44 -10.96 2.76 -20.34
N ALA A 45 -12.00 3.33 -19.74
CA ALA A 45 -13.33 3.33 -20.31
C ALA A 45 -13.40 4.18 -21.59
N THR A 46 -12.61 5.26 -21.74
CA THR A 46 -12.58 6.10 -22.95
C THR A 46 -12.14 5.33 -24.19
N GLU A 47 -11.37 4.25 -24.04
CA GLU A 47 -10.94 3.40 -25.15
C GLU A 47 -12.09 2.55 -25.75
N THR A 48 -13.23 2.45 -25.04
CA THR A 48 -14.27 1.46 -25.38
C THR A 48 -15.67 2.04 -25.41
N PHE A 49 -15.96 3.05 -24.59
CA PHE A 49 -17.28 3.61 -24.42
C PHE A 49 -17.41 5.02 -25.01
N ASN A 50 -18.63 5.43 -25.35
CA ASN A 50 -18.91 6.78 -25.84
C ASN A 50 -18.94 7.82 -24.70
N GLU A 51 -18.90 9.10 -25.08
CA GLU A 51 -18.85 10.23 -24.15
C GLU A 51 -20.02 10.26 -23.13
N ASN A 52 -21.22 9.86 -23.54
CA ASN A 52 -22.37 9.82 -22.62
C ASN A 52 -22.16 8.80 -21.50
N THR A 53 -21.61 7.64 -21.84
CA THR A 53 -21.27 6.59 -20.85
C THR A 53 -20.17 7.07 -19.93
N ILE A 54 -19.12 7.70 -20.47
CA ILE A 54 -18.03 8.27 -19.66
C ILE A 54 -18.56 9.34 -18.71
N SER A 55 -19.39 10.26 -19.19
CA SER A 55 -20.00 11.30 -18.35
C SER A 55 -20.88 10.70 -17.23
N LYS A 56 -21.60 9.61 -17.51
CA LYS A 56 -22.36 8.90 -16.48
C LYS A 56 -21.44 8.25 -15.45
N LEU A 57 -20.39 7.56 -15.89
CA LEU A 57 -19.38 6.97 -15.01
C LEU A 57 -18.75 8.02 -14.10
N ASP A 58 -18.31 9.13 -14.65
CA ASP A 58 -17.68 10.20 -13.87
C ASP A 58 -18.59 10.75 -12.77
N LYS A 59 -19.88 10.85 -13.03
CA LYS A 59 -20.87 11.31 -12.04
C LYS A 59 -21.14 10.32 -10.92
N ILE A 60 -21.18 9.02 -11.22
CA ILE A 60 -21.47 7.98 -10.21
C ILE A 60 -20.24 7.56 -9.40
N LEU A 61 -19.03 7.73 -9.96
CA LEU A 61 -17.80 7.37 -9.28
C LEU A 61 -17.40 8.47 -8.29
N THR A 62 -17.48 8.16 -7.01
CA THR A 62 -17.14 9.07 -5.91
C THR A 62 -15.93 8.57 -5.17
N VAL A 63 -14.95 9.44 -4.93
CA VAL A 63 -13.78 9.10 -4.15
C VAL A 63 -14.11 9.19 -2.66
N GLN A 64 -13.83 8.11 -1.95
CA GLN A 64 -13.97 7.99 -0.50
C GLN A 64 -12.78 7.21 0.03
N HIS A 65 -11.83 7.91 0.64
CA HIS A 65 -10.68 7.25 1.26
C HIS A 65 -11.11 6.30 2.36
N LEU A 66 -10.45 5.13 2.43
CA LEU A 66 -10.65 4.22 3.54
C LEU A 66 -10.06 4.83 4.82
N GLY A 67 -10.88 4.92 5.83
CA GLY A 67 -10.45 5.29 7.18
C GLY A 67 -9.93 4.09 7.97
N VAL A 68 -9.47 4.38 9.16
CA VAL A 68 -9.13 3.41 10.21
C VAL A 68 -10.15 3.60 11.35
N ASP A 69 -10.52 2.53 12.02
CA ASP A 69 -11.37 2.62 13.20
C ASP A 69 -10.66 3.43 14.29
N LYS A 70 -11.40 4.26 15.01
CA LYS A 70 -10.82 5.04 16.12
C LYS A 70 -10.23 4.14 17.20
N ASP A 71 -10.83 2.98 17.43
CA ASP A 71 -10.36 2.01 18.42
C ASP A 71 -9.04 1.34 17.98
N ASP A 72 -8.65 1.47 16.72
CA ASP A 72 -7.38 0.98 16.15
C ASP A 72 -6.24 2.01 16.25
N ILE A 73 -6.55 3.22 16.71
CA ILE A 73 -5.56 4.29 16.91
C ILE A 73 -5.07 4.23 18.36
N VAL A 74 -3.78 4.06 18.53
CA VAL A 74 -3.14 4.03 19.84
C VAL A 74 -2.75 5.46 20.23
N ASP A 75 -3.28 5.99 21.32
CA ASP A 75 -3.06 7.38 21.74
C ASP A 75 -1.68 7.65 22.35
N ASP A 76 -1.02 6.61 22.89
CA ASP A 76 0.29 6.78 23.53
C ASP A 76 1.36 7.19 22.51
N ILE A 77 2.07 8.28 22.78
CA ILE A 77 3.23 8.71 21.97
C ILE A 77 4.44 7.90 22.42
N ASN A 78 5.07 7.18 21.49
CA ASN A 78 6.38 6.57 21.74
C ASN A 78 7.49 7.54 21.29
N GLU A 79 8.12 8.20 22.26
CA GLU A 79 9.21 9.14 22.01
C GLU A 79 10.53 8.46 21.59
N ASN A 80 10.66 7.16 21.85
CA ASN A 80 11.86 6.38 21.54
C ASN A 80 11.49 5.06 20.86
N PRO A 81 11.11 5.08 19.58
CA PRO A 81 10.77 3.86 18.87
C PRO A 81 11.98 2.93 18.76
N GLU A 82 11.71 1.62 18.79
CA GLU A 82 12.75 0.64 18.53
C GLU A 82 13.21 0.75 17.07
N LYS A 83 14.49 0.45 16.81
CA LYS A 83 15.04 0.39 15.45
C LYS A 83 14.49 -0.81 14.67
N ILE A 84 13.18 -0.77 14.43
CA ILE A 84 12.42 -1.79 13.70
C ILE A 84 11.86 -1.17 12.44
N ILE A 85 12.26 -1.72 11.30
CA ILE A 85 11.65 -1.43 10.00
C ILE A 85 10.48 -2.41 9.83
N VAL A 86 9.25 -1.92 9.59
CA VAL A 86 8.11 -2.82 9.40
C VAL A 86 7.73 -2.96 7.92
N PHE A 87 7.51 -4.21 7.52
CA PHE A 87 6.87 -4.59 6.28
C PHE A 87 5.54 -5.27 6.60
N ASN A 88 4.50 -4.49 6.82
CA ASN A 88 3.18 -5.00 7.22
C ASN A 88 2.27 -5.38 6.04
N HIS A 89 2.83 -5.48 4.85
CA HIS A 89 2.17 -6.03 3.67
C HIS A 89 2.25 -7.56 3.63
N ARG A 90 1.38 -8.18 2.83
CA ARG A 90 1.54 -9.60 2.51
C ARG A 90 2.88 -9.83 1.83
N PRO A 91 3.63 -10.89 2.20
CA PRO A 91 4.94 -11.18 1.60
C PRO A 91 4.82 -11.82 0.21
N ASP A 92 3.92 -11.30 -0.62
CA ASP A 92 3.60 -11.79 -1.95
C ASP A 92 4.49 -11.16 -3.04
N THR A 93 4.58 -11.82 -4.18
CA THR A 93 5.39 -11.35 -5.32
C THR A 93 4.93 -9.98 -5.82
N TYR A 94 3.62 -9.72 -5.89
CA TYR A 94 3.07 -8.45 -6.35
C TYR A 94 3.30 -7.27 -5.38
N LYS A 95 3.68 -7.57 -4.13
CA LYS A 95 4.11 -6.61 -3.11
C LYS A 95 5.63 -6.45 -3.06
N HIS A 96 6.35 -7.02 -4.01
CA HIS A 96 7.81 -6.93 -4.12
C HIS A 96 8.58 -7.28 -2.83
N PHE A 97 8.05 -8.21 -2.03
CA PHE A 97 8.66 -8.62 -0.76
C PHE A 97 10.12 -9.09 -0.92
N LYS A 98 10.43 -9.85 -1.98
CA LYS A 98 11.80 -10.31 -2.25
C LYS A 98 12.77 -9.15 -2.46
N GLN A 99 12.32 -8.07 -3.11
CA GLN A 99 13.12 -6.86 -3.31
C GLN A 99 13.37 -6.16 -1.97
N PHE A 100 12.35 -6.02 -1.14
CA PHE A 100 12.51 -5.47 0.21
C PHE A 100 13.53 -6.26 1.05
N ILE A 101 13.46 -7.60 1.05
CA ILE A 101 14.46 -8.44 1.76
C ILE A 101 15.86 -8.25 1.16
N ALA A 102 16.00 -8.12 -0.16
CA ALA A 102 17.30 -7.86 -0.78
C ALA A 102 17.88 -6.48 -0.38
N LEU A 103 17.05 -5.46 -0.22
CA LEU A 103 17.45 -4.14 0.30
C LEU A 103 17.93 -4.25 1.77
N THR A 104 17.13 -4.89 2.61
CA THR A 104 17.49 -5.06 4.02
C THR A 104 18.69 -5.99 4.24
N ASP A 105 18.93 -6.99 3.36
CA ASP A 105 20.17 -7.78 3.34
C ASP A 105 21.40 -6.91 3.01
N LYS A 106 21.26 -5.92 2.10
CA LYS A 106 22.35 -4.97 1.81
C LYS A 106 22.60 -4.06 3.01
N LEU A 107 21.54 -3.52 3.62
CA LEU A 107 21.65 -2.67 4.80
C LEU A 107 22.27 -3.43 5.98
N TRP A 108 21.89 -4.70 6.22
CA TRP A 108 22.41 -5.54 7.30
C TRP A 108 23.91 -5.80 7.19
N LYS A 109 24.47 -5.81 5.97
CA LYS A 109 25.92 -5.91 5.76
C LYS A 109 26.69 -4.65 6.17
N GLN A 110 26.03 -3.50 6.19
CA GLN A 110 26.62 -2.20 6.53
C GLN A 110 26.45 -1.91 8.02
N ARG A 111 25.27 -2.23 8.58
CA ARG A 111 24.93 -2.00 9.98
C ARG A 111 24.02 -3.11 10.52
N GLN A 112 24.24 -3.53 11.75
CA GLN A 112 23.50 -4.65 12.38
C GLN A 112 22.71 -4.22 13.62
N ASP A 113 22.34 -2.94 13.68
CA ASP A 113 21.67 -2.33 14.82
C ASP A 113 20.18 -2.14 14.65
N PHE A 114 19.57 -2.83 13.68
CA PHE A 114 18.12 -2.78 13.42
C PHE A 114 17.49 -4.17 13.34
N LYS A 115 16.19 -4.24 13.37
CA LYS A 115 15.38 -5.44 13.06
C LYS A 115 14.38 -5.12 11.97
N VAL A 116 13.87 -6.15 11.33
CA VAL A 116 12.77 -6.05 10.36
C VAL A 116 11.61 -6.86 10.90
N TRP A 117 10.46 -6.24 11.02
CA TRP A 117 9.23 -6.93 11.44
C TRP A 117 8.32 -7.19 10.24
N VAL A 118 7.97 -8.47 10.04
CA VAL A 118 7.07 -8.93 8.97
C VAL A 118 5.94 -9.74 9.58
N PRO A 119 4.85 -9.11 10.06
CA PRO A 119 3.79 -9.78 10.83
C PRO A 119 3.06 -10.88 10.06
N LEU A 120 3.05 -10.82 8.72
CA LEU A 120 2.35 -11.77 7.86
C LEU A 120 3.25 -12.86 7.25
N LEU A 121 4.51 -12.95 7.67
CA LEU A 121 5.42 -14.02 7.29
C LEU A 121 5.27 -15.21 8.25
N ASP A 122 5.28 -16.43 7.73
CA ASP A 122 5.10 -17.63 8.57
C ASP A 122 6.32 -17.97 9.41
N LYS A 123 7.51 -17.77 8.84
CA LYS A 123 8.79 -18.08 9.50
C LYS A 123 9.85 -17.03 9.16
N PRO A 124 10.71 -16.67 10.13
CA PRO A 124 11.84 -15.80 9.83
C PRO A 124 12.80 -16.52 8.86
N ASN A 125 13.29 -15.78 7.89
CA ASN A 125 14.24 -16.27 6.90
C ASN A 125 15.60 -15.57 6.99
N ARG A 126 15.77 -14.71 7.99
CA ARG A 126 16.99 -13.96 8.33
C ARG A 126 17.05 -13.79 9.85
N GLU A 127 18.23 -13.67 10.40
CA GLU A 127 18.45 -13.46 11.85
C GLU A 127 17.88 -12.13 12.36
N TYR A 128 17.79 -11.12 11.48
CA TYR A 128 17.25 -9.81 11.81
C TYR A 128 15.74 -9.69 11.56
N VAL A 129 15.09 -10.74 11.04
CA VAL A 129 13.65 -10.73 10.74
C VAL A 129 12.85 -11.29 11.91
N ILE A 130 11.90 -10.50 12.40
CA ILE A 130 10.95 -10.85 13.45
C ILE A 130 9.61 -11.22 12.78
N VAL A 131 9.00 -12.32 13.20
CA VAL A 131 7.70 -12.82 12.72
C VAL A 131 6.83 -13.15 13.94
N ASP A 132 6.28 -12.15 14.57
CA ASP A 132 5.35 -12.36 15.67
C ASP A 132 3.92 -12.28 15.15
N LYS A 133 3.09 -13.23 15.56
CA LYS A 133 1.64 -13.20 15.32
C LYS A 133 0.98 -12.56 16.53
N PHE A 134 0.27 -11.47 16.30
CA PHE A 134 -0.44 -10.73 17.34
C PHE A 134 -1.95 -10.77 17.08
N ASP A 135 -2.70 -10.55 18.15
CA ASP A 135 -4.05 -10.04 18.01
C ASP A 135 -4.02 -8.58 17.49
N LYS A 136 -5.17 -8.04 17.17
CA LYS A 136 -5.31 -6.73 16.56
C LYS A 136 -4.71 -5.61 17.42
N ASP A 137 -4.97 -5.64 18.73
CA ASP A 137 -4.53 -4.58 19.65
C ASP A 137 -3.01 -4.55 19.82
N LEU A 138 -2.39 -5.72 19.94
CA LEU A 138 -0.94 -5.85 20.01
C LEU A 138 -0.27 -5.45 18.68
N TYR A 139 -0.92 -5.72 17.54
CA TYR A 139 -0.44 -5.29 16.23
C TYR A 139 -0.28 -3.78 16.15
N TYR A 140 -1.31 -3.01 16.52
CA TYR A 140 -1.25 -1.55 16.46
C TYR A 140 -0.25 -0.96 17.45
N LYS A 141 -0.19 -1.50 18.69
CA LYS A 141 0.83 -1.12 19.66
C LYS A 141 2.25 -1.36 19.14
N LYS A 142 2.48 -2.46 18.46
CA LYS A 142 3.79 -2.76 17.90
C LYS A 142 4.11 -1.89 16.68
N LEU A 143 3.15 -1.56 15.82
CA LEU A 143 3.35 -0.59 14.74
C LEU A 143 3.91 0.72 15.29
N LYS A 144 3.34 1.21 16.38
CA LYS A 144 3.76 2.45 17.01
C LYS A 144 5.17 2.39 17.61
N ASN A 145 5.66 1.21 17.94
CA ASN A 145 7.03 1.00 18.43
C ASN A 145 8.07 0.84 17.33
N CYS A 146 7.66 0.75 16.07
CA CYS A 146 8.58 0.70 14.94
C CYS A 146 9.09 2.12 14.61
N CYS A 147 10.31 2.21 14.06
CA CYS A 147 10.87 3.49 13.63
C CYS A 147 10.36 3.93 12.26
N VAL A 148 10.14 2.99 11.34
CA VAL A 148 9.71 3.28 9.98
C VAL A 148 8.98 2.12 9.35
N GLY A 149 7.95 2.41 8.54
CA GLY A 149 7.28 1.48 7.67
C GLY A 149 7.83 1.53 6.24
N PHE A 150 7.79 0.41 5.54
CA PHE A 150 8.22 0.34 4.15
C PHE A 150 7.07 -0.08 3.24
N SER A 151 6.74 0.77 2.27
CA SER A 151 5.70 0.53 1.27
C SER A 151 6.32 0.42 -0.12
N PRO A 152 6.51 -0.81 -0.63
CA PRO A 152 7.15 -1.04 -1.91
C PRO A 152 6.23 -0.69 -3.09
N LYS A 153 6.80 -0.66 -4.29
CA LYS A 153 5.99 -0.70 -5.52
C LYS A 153 4.98 -1.84 -5.43
N GLN A 154 3.76 -1.60 -5.86
CA GLN A 154 2.73 -2.63 -5.97
C GLN A 154 2.34 -2.78 -7.44
N THR A 155 2.43 -3.98 -7.98
CA THR A 155 2.05 -4.25 -9.37
C THR A 155 0.58 -3.89 -9.63
N TYR A 156 -0.27 -4.06 -8.61
CA TYR A 156 -1.71 -3.77 -8.67
C TYR A 156 -2.09 -2.88 -7.48
N GLY A 157 -1.62 -1.64 -7.50
CA GLY A 157 -1.87 -0.67 -6.43
C GLY A 157 -3.13 0.16 -6.68
N GLY A 158 -3.74 0.63 -5.63
CA GLY A 158 -4.89 1.56 -5.67
C GLY A 158 -5.21 2.11 -4.29
N TRP A 159 -4.86 1.38 -3.24
CA TRP A 159 -4.92 1.77 -1.83
C TRP A 159 -4.09 0.80 -1.01
N SER A 160 -3.51 1.27 0.07
CA SER A 160 -2.74 0.42 0.98
C SER A 160 -3.27 0.51 2.41
N VAL A 161 -4.12 -0.44 2.80
CA VAL A 161 -4.62 -0.54 4.17
C VAL A 161 -3.46 -0.66 5.17
N ALA A 162 -2.48 -1.51 4.88
CA ALA A 162 -1.31 -1.69 5.74
C ALA A 162 -0.54 -0.38 5.99
N THR A 163 -0.35 0.43 4.94
CA THR A 163 0.28 1.75 5.07
C THR A 163 -0.61 2.72 5.85
N THR A 164 -1.93 2.70 5.59
CA THR A 164 -2.89 3.53 6.32
C THR A 164 -2.88 3.21 7.81
N ASP A 165 -2.89 1.93 8.19
CA ASP A 165 -2.82 1.49 9.59
C ASP A 165 -1.63 2.11 10.33
N GLY A 166 -0.44 2.05 9.69
CA GLY A 166 0.76 2.62 10.30
C GLY A 166 0.74 4.14 10.38
N LEU A 167 0.38 4.83 9.28
CA LEU A 167 0.29 6.29 9.24
C LEU A 167 -0.68 6.85 10.28
N MET A 168 -1.84 6.24 10.45
CA MET A 168 -2.84 6.64 11.44
C MET A 168 -2.37 6.41 12.88
N ASN A 169 -1.42 5.52 13.09
CA ASN A 169 -0.73 5.30 14.36
C ASN A 169 0.58 6.08 14.50
N GLY A 170 0.82 7.06 13.63
CA GLY A 170 1.98 7.97 13.71
C GLY A 170 3.29 7.37 13.21
N LEU A 171 3.28 6.19 12.58
CA LEU A 171 4.47 5.58 12.00
C LEU A 171 4.83 6.26 10.68
N PRO A 172 6.03 6.84 10.51
CA PRO A 172 6.49 7.35 9.23
C PRO A 172 6.74 6.20 8.24
N TYR A 173 6.61 6.50 6.95
CA TYR A 173 6.80 5.51 5.89
C TYR A 173 7.75 6.00 4.80
N ILE A 174 8.63 5.10 4.37
CA ILE A 174 9.35 5.19 3.10
C ILE A 174 8.49 4.48 2.05
N MET A 175 8.09 5.20 0.99
CA MET A 175 7.12 4.72 0.02
C MET A 175 7.69 4.75 -1.40
N TYR A 176 7.31 3.77 -2.22
CA TYR A 176 7.58 3.87 -3.65
C TYR A 176 6.87 5.09 -4.24
N ASP A 177 7.53 5.81 -5.13
CA ASP A 177 6.96 6.98 -5.82
C ASP A 177 5.86 6.57 -6.80
N ASP A 178 4.64 6.43 -6.27
CA ASP A 178 3.45 6.09 -7.04
C ASP A 178 2.29 7.03 -6.66
N THR A 179 1.43 7.32 -7.64
CA THR A 179 0.35 8.32 -7.52
C THR A 179 -0.56 8.05 -6.32
N TYR A 180 -0.97 6.80 -6.10
CA TYR A 180 -1.87 6.47 -4.99
C TYR A 180 -1.20 6.55 -3.61
N TYR A 181 0.12 6.39 -3.51
CA TYR A 181 0.86 6.63 -2.26
C TYR A 181 0.98 8.13 -1.97
N LYS A 182 1.18 8.95 -3.01
CA LYS A 182 1.17 10.42 -2.87
C LYS A 182 -0.19 10.95 -2.45
N GLU A 183 -1.27 10.33 -2.92
CA GLU A 183 -2.63 10.65 -2.50
C GLU A 183 -2.87 10.24 -1.03
N LEU A 184 -2.27 9.13 -0.59
CA LEU A 184 -2.37 8.67 0.79
C LEU A 184 -1.58 9.56 1.77
N ASN A 185 -0.35 9.92 1.44
CA ASN A 185 0.49 10.82 2.22
C ASN A 185 1.46 11.60 1.32
N PRO A 186 1.13 12.85 0.93
CA PRO A 186 1.95 13.63 0.01
C PRO A 186 3.29 14.08 0.59
N THR A 187 3.49 13.97 1.89
CA THR A 187 4.70 14.42 2.62
C THR A 187 5.62 13.29 3.06
N ALA A 188 5.35 12.04 2.63
CA ALA A 188 6.21 10.91 2.94
C ALA A 188 7.55 10.98 2.19
N ASP A 189 8.51 10.20 2.64
CA ASP A 189 9.76 9.97 1.92
C ASP A 189 9.52 9.00 0.77
N PHE A 190 9.77 9.45 -0.46
CA PHE A 190 9.54 8.66 -1.67
C PHE A 190 10.84 8.19 -2.30
N PHE A 191 10.83 6.97 -2.84
CA PHE A 191 11.93 6.41 -3.61
C PHE A 191 11.47 5.91 -4.98
N THR A 192 12.36 5.95 -5.95
CA THR A 192 12.13 5.43 -7.31
C THR A 192 13.05 4.25 -7.63
N THR A 193 14.23 4.21 -7.00
CA THR A 193 15.24 3.19 -7.20
C THR A 193 15.57 2.46 -5.91
N ASP A 194 16.19 1.29 -6.01
CA ASP A 194 16.68 0.54 -4.85
C ASP A 194 17.75 1.31 -4.06
N ASP A 195 18.56 2.11 -4.74
CA ASP A 195 19.61 2.91 -4.09
C ASP A 195 19.01 4.08 -3.31
N ASP A 196 17.96 4.74 -3.82
CA ASP A 196 17.21 5.75 -3.07
C ASP A 196 16.58 5.13 -1.82
N ALA A 197 15.93 3.96 -1.97
CA ALA A 197 15.32 3.25 -0.86
C ALA A 197 16.34 2.87 0.22
N LEU A 198 17.54 2.43 -0.18
CA LEU A 198 18.61 2.08 0.74
C LEU A 198 19.12 3.31 1.50
N LEU A 199 19.29 4.43 0.81
CA LEU A 199 19.72 5.70 1.43
C LEU A 199 18.71 6.18 2.48
N LEU A 200 17.41 6.12 2.17
CA LEU A 200 16.34 6.50 3.10
C LEU A 200 16.22 5.55 4.30
N LEU A 201 16.51 4.26 4.11
CA LEU A 201 16.51 3.28 5.20
C LEU A 201 17.74 3.40 6.12
N ASP A 202 18.83 4.00 5.65
CA ASP A 202 20.06 4.19 6.41
C ASP A 202 20.09 5.50 7.21
N SER A 203 19.25 6.48 6.82
CA SER A 203 19.12 7.78 7.51
C SER A 203 18.37 7.65 8.84
#